data_60372979420722aecfc384b19e31f173
#
_entry.id   60372979420722aecfc384b19e31f173
#
_cell.length_a   1.000
_cell.length_b   1.000
_cell.length_c   1.000
_cell.angle_alpha   90.00
_cell.angle_beta   90.00
_cell.angle_gamma   90.00
#
_symmetry.space_group_name_H-M   'P 1'
#
loop_
_entity.id
_entity.type
_entity.pdbx_description
1 polymer ?
#
loop_
_entity_poly.entity_id
_entity_poly.type
_entity_poly.pdbx_seq_one_letter_code
_entity_poly.pdbx_strand_id
1 'polypeptide(L)'
;MKTVKKCLLSGLVAVGATVAMAQPAIFKGADHQLGEKLIAENKCVACHVSKVGGDGSAIYKPLGRINTAAFLRGMVEQCNTQLNMGMFPEEVNAVAAVINRDHYKFK
;
A
#
# COMPACT_ATOMS: atom_id res chain seq x y z
N MET A 1 -10.67 12.74 -62.53
CA MET A 1 -11.39 12.25 -61.36
C MET A 1 -10.43 11.80 -60.29
N LYS A 2 -10.37 12.51 -59.22
CA LYS A 2 -9.48 12.18 -58.14
C LYS A 2 -10.23 11.33 -57.12
N THR A 3 -9.84 10.08 -57.01
CA THR A 3 -10.29 9.21 -55.96
C THR A 3 -9.63 9.61 -54.65
N VAL A 4 -10.40 10.16 -53.74
CA VAL A 4 -9.97 10.43 -52.42
C VAL A 4 -9.93 9.10 -51.66
N LYS A 5 -8.76 8.56 -51.51
CA LYS A 5 -8.58 7.43 -50.57
C LYS A 5 -8.77 7.96 -49.17
N LYS A 6 -9.89 7.68 -48.60
CA LYS A 6 -10.08 7.85 -47.16
C LYS A 6 -9.15 6.86 -46.46
N CYS A 7 -8.06 7.37 -45.94
CA CYS A 7 -7.30 6.63 -44.92
C CYS A 7 -8.18 6.51 -43.69
N LEU A 8 -8.77 5.37 -43.49
CA LEU A 8 -9.34 4.97 -42.23
C LEU A 8 -8.15 4.70 -41.29
N LEU A 9 -7.78 5.71 -40.57
CA LEU A 9 -6.98 5.52 -39.40
C LEU A 9 -7.84 4.79 -38.38
N SER A 10 -7.74 3.48 -38.38
CA SER A 10 -8.18 2.68 -37.23
C SER A 10 -7.29 3.04 -36.08
N GLY A 11 -7.72 3.99 -35.28
CA GLY A 11 -7.09 4.25 -34.01
C GLY A 11 -7.25 3.01 -33.13
N LEU A 12 -6.20 2.23 -33.04
CA LEU A 12 -6.11 1.19 -32.04
C LEU A 12 -6.00 1.89 -30.69
N VAL A 13 -7.12 2.07 -30.02
CA VAL A 13 -7.12 2.46 -28.64
C VAL A 13 -6.70 1.21 -27.87
N ALA A 14 -5.41 1.11 -27.58
CA ALA A 14 -4.94 0.15 -26.61
C ALA A 14 -5.52 0.58 -25.27
N VAL A 15 -6.67 0.02 -24.91
CA VAL A 15 -7.15 0.09 -23.53
C VAL A 15 -6.18 -0.77 -22.74
N GLY A 16 -5.16 -0.12 -22.16
CA GLY A 16 -4.33 -0.76 -21.18
C GLY A 16 -5.25 -1.22 -20.05
N ALA A 17 -5.50 -2.53 -19.99
CA ALA A 17 -6.14 -3.10 -18.82
C ALA A 17 -5.20 -2.84 -17.64
N THR A 18 -5.45 -1.80 -16.86
CA THR A 18 -4.89 -1.68 -15.53
C THR A 18 -5.48 -2.82 -14.74
N VAL A 19 -4.68 -3.86 -14.55
CA VAL A 19 -5.02 -4.90 -13.60
C VAL A 19 -5.01 -4.22 -12.23
N ALA A 20 -6.18 -3.80 -11.78
CA ALA A 20 -6.34 -3.36 -10.42
C ALA A 20 -5.98 -4.55 -9.53
N MET A 21 -4.82 -4.49 -8.85
CA MET A 21 -4.47 -5.46 -7.83
C MET A 21 -5.60 -5.47 -6.82
N ALA A 22 -6.23 -6.64 -6.60
CA ALA A 22 -7.27 -6.78 -5.61
C ALA A 22 -6.73 -6.37 -4.25
N GLN A 23 -7.29 -5.32 -3.66
CA GLN A 23 -6.98 -4.90 -2.31
C GLN A 23 -7.99 -5.48 -1.33
N PRO A 24 -7.59 -5.77 -0.09
CA PRO A 24 -8.56 -6.04 0.96
C PRO A 24 -9.57 -4.90 1.10
N ALA A 25 -10.83 -5.25 1.32
CA ALA A 25 -11.90 -4.26 1.43
C ALA A 25 -11.61 -3.19 2.49
N ILE A 26 -10.92 -3.56 3.56
CA ILE A 26 -10.54 -2.66 4.66
C ILE A 26 -9.62 -1.52 4.19
N PHE A 27 -8.87 -1.72 3.11
CA PHE A 27 -7.96 -0.73 2.55
C PHE A 27 -8.53 0.01 1.33
N LYS A 28 -9.78 -0.25 0.99
CA LYS A 28 -10.43 0.43 -0.12
C LYS A 28 -10.45 1.95 0.12
N GLY A 29 -9.93 2.70 -0.85
CA GLY A 29 -9.85 4.16 -0.75
C GLY A 29 -8.70 4.67 0.13
N ALA A 30 -7.81 3.81 0.63
CA ALA A 30 -6.66 4.24 1.41
C ALA A 30 -5.71 5.10 0.56
N ASP A 31 -5.20 6.16 1.16
CA ASP A 31 -4.24 7.06 0.53
C ASP A 31 -2.81 6.52 0.72
N HIS A 32 -2.28 5.87 -0.30
CA HIS A 32 -0.94 5.28 -0.25
C HIS A 32 0.17 6.34 -0.14
N GLN A 33 0.01 7.50 -0.77
CA GLN A 33 0.99 8.59 -0.66
C GLN A 33 1.06 9.13 0.77
N LEU A 34 -0.08 9.29 1.40
CA LEU A 34 -0.15 9.65 2.81
C LEU A 34 0.51 8.60 3.69
N GLY A 35 0.25 7.33 3.43
CA GLY A 35 0.87 6.22 4.14
C GLY A 35 2.39 6.22 4.05
N GLU A 36 2.93 6.42 2.87
CA GLU A 36 4.38 6.53 2.64
C GLU A 36 4.99 7.69 3.40
N LYS A 37 4.35 8.84 3.36
CA LYS A 37 4.77 10.04 4.08
C LYS A 37 4.81 9.81 5.58
N LEU A 38 3.76 9.22 6.14
CA LEU A 38 3.66 8.95 7.57
C LEU A 38 4.69 7.93 8.05
N ILE A 39 4.98 6.91 7.26
CA ILE A 39 6.03 5.93 7.55
C ILE A 39 7.39 6.62 7.65
N ALA A 40 7.68 7.53 6.73
CA ALA A 40 8.94 8.29 6.72
C ALA A 40 9.01 9.27 7.89
N GLU A 41 7.96 10.03 8.16
CA GLU A 41 7.91 11.04 9.22
C GLU A 41 8.01 10.44 10.62
N ASN A 42 7.38 9.29 10.85
CA ASN A 42 7.38 8.61 12.14
C ASN A 42 8.58 7.69 12.34
N LYS A 43 9.51 7.67 11.40
CA LYS A 43 10.76 6.86 11.47
C LYS A 43 10.50 5.37 11.75
N CYS A 44 9.43 4.84 11.17
CA CYS A 44 9.04 3.44 11.38
C CYS A 44 10.15 2.48 11.00
N VAL A 45 10.83 2.72 9.88
CA VAL A 45 11.94 1.88 9.40
C VAL A 45 13.10 1.88 10.36
N ALA A 46 13.47 3.04 10.93
CA ALA A 46 14.58 3.13 11.88
C ALA A 46 14.33 2.27 13.14
N CYS A 47 13.11 2.29 13.65
CA CYS A 47 12.71 1.44 14.78
C CYS A 47 12.75 -0.05 14.40
N HIS A 48 12.24 -0.41 13.22
CA HIS A 48 12.27 -1.79 12.73
C HIS A 48 13.69 -2.30 12.52
N VAL A 49 14.57 -1.50 11.94
CA VAL A 49 16.01 -1.82 11.81
C VAL A 49 16.64 -2.09 13.17
N SER A 50 16.34 -1.28 14.15
CA SER A 50 16.84 -1.46 15.53
C SER A 50 16.42 -2.80 16.12
N LYS A 51 15.20 -3.27 15.80
CA LYS A 51 14.64 -4.50 16.37
C LYS A 51 15.08 -5.78 15.65
N VAL A 52 15.17 -5.74 14.33
CA VAL A 52 15.38 -6.95 13.51
C VAL A 52 16.65 -6.91 12.66
N GLY A 53 17.35 -5.78 12.61
CA GLY A 53 18.54 -5.58 11.79
C GLY A 53 18.23 -5.44 10.29
N GLY A 54 19.27 -5.44 9.45
CA GLY A 54 19.16 -5.29 8.00
C GLY A 54 18.46 -3.99 7.62
N ASP A 55 17.51 -4.05 6.69
CA ASP A 55 16.66 -2.94 6.26
C ASP A 55 15.37 -2.80 7.06
N GLY A 56 15.20 -3.59 8.12
CA GLY A 56 14.00 -3.58 8.95
C GLY A 56 12.84 -4.41 8.41
N SER A 57 12.91 -4.88 7.17
CA SER A 57 11.79 -5.58 6.50
C SER A 57 11.47 -6.95 7.11
N ALA A 58 12.40 -7.55 7.82
CA ALA A 58 12.19 -8.83 8.49
C ALA A 58 11.06 -8.78 9.54
N ILE A 59 10.71 -7.60 10.03
CA ILE A 59 9.59 -7.42 10.96
C ILE A 59 8.23 -7.73 10.30
N TYR A 60 8.16 -7.67 8.96
CA TYR A 60 6.93 -7.90 8.18
C TYR A 60 6.81 -9.34 7.69
N LYS A 61 7.23 -10.32 8.47
CA LYS A 61 7.15 -11.72 8.03
C LYS A 61 5.70 -12.17 7.90
N PRO A 62 5.24 -12.57 6.68
CA PRO A 62 3.84 -12.92 6.47
C PRO A 62 3.41 -14.19 7.22
N LEU A 63 4.34 -15.05 7.60
CA LEU A 63 4.08 -16.30 8.34
C LEU A 63 4.05 -16.13 9.86
N GLY A 64 4.05 -14.90 10.35
CA GLY A 64 3.98 -14.61 11.77
C GLY A 64 2.54 -14.52 12.28
N ARG A 65 2.38 -13.77 13.37
CA ARG A 65 1.08 -13.57 14.04
C ARG A 65 0.10 -12.76 13.17
N ILE A 66 0.59 -11.96 12.23
CA ILE A 66 -0.21 -11.14 11.34
C ILE A 66 -0.51 -11.96 10.09
N ASN A 67 -1.72 -12.46 10.00
CA ASN A 67 -2.17 -13.33 8.92
C ASN A 67 -3.40 -12.82 8.16
N THR A 68 -3.90 -11.64 8.51
CA THR A 68 -5.02 -10.97 7.84
C THR A 68 -4.77 -9.47 7.72
N ALA A 69 -5.44 -8.85 6.76
CA ALA A 69 -5.40 -7.39 6.60
C ALA A 69 -5.92 -6.65 7.83
N ALA A 70 -6.97 -7.15 8.44
CA ALA A 70 -7.53 -6.58 9.66
C ALA A 70 -6.54 -6.65 10.83
N PHE A 71 -5.84 -7.77 10.95
CA PHE A 71 -4.82 -7.92 12.00
C PHE A 71 -3.64 -6.99 11.76
N LEU A 72 -3.21 -6.82 10.51
CA LEU A 72 -2.16 -5.86 10.14
C LEU A 72 -2.56 -4.43 10.54
N ARG A 73 -3.77 -4.01 10.20
CA ARG A 73 -4.28 -2.70 10.58
C ARG A 73 -4.31 -2.53 12.10
N GLY A 74 -4.74 -3.54 12.81
CA GLY A 74 -4.75 -3.55 14.28
C GLY A 74 -3.36 -3.41 14.89
N MET A 75 -2.34 -4.01 14.27
CA MET A 75 -0.95 -3.88 14.73
C MET A 75 -0.42 -2.47 14.51
N VAL A 76 -0.73 -1.83 13.38
CA VAL A 76 -0.36 -0.43 13.14
C VAL A 76 -1.03 0.48 14.17
N GLU A 77 -2.31 0.25 14.47
CA GLU A 77 -3.03 1.00 15.50
C GLU A 77 -2.40 0.81 16.89
N GLN A 78 -2.00 -0.40 17.22
CA GLN A 78 -1.32 -0.69 18.49
C GLN A 78 0.00 0.09 18.60
N CYS A 79 0.79 0.12 17.53
CA CYS A 79 2.03 0.92 17.51
C CYS A 79 1.73 2.41 17.61
N ASN A 80 0.69 2.89 16.93
CA ASN A 80 0.23 4.28 17.02
C ASN A 80 -0.07 4.67 18.47
N THR A 81 -0.80 3.83 19.19
CA THR A 81 -1.18 4.06 20.59
C THR A 81 0.02 3.98 21.53
N GLN A 82 0.81 2.92 21.42
CA GLN A 82 1.95 2.69 22.31
C GLN A 82 3.05 3.73 22.16
N LEU A 83 3.26 4.24 20.96
CA LEU A 83 4.29 5.21 20.64
C LEU A 83 3.79 6.66 20.61
N ASN A 84 2.52 6.88 20.95
CA ASN A 84 1.87 8.19 20.93
C ASN A 84 2.08 8.95 19.61
N MET A 85 1.91 8.25 18.47
CA MET A 85 2.10 8.86 17.16
C MET A 85 0.99 9.83 16.78
N GLY A 86 -0.18 9.75 17.41
CA GLY A 86 -1.29 10.67 17.19
C GLY A 86 -1.94 10.55 15.82
N MET A 87 -1.82 9.40 15.18
CA MET A 87 -2.44 9.17 13.86
C MET A 87 -3.95 8.98 14.00
N PHE A 88 -4.70 9.59 13.09
CA PHE A 88 -6.14 9.38 12.95
C PHE A 88 -6.42 8.00 12.29
N PRO A 89 -7.65 7.46 12.41
CA PRO A 89 -7.98 6.15 11.84
C PRO A 89 -7.69 6.02 10.35
N GLU A 90 -7.94 7.05 9.55
CA GLU A 90 -7.62 7.07 8.13
C GLU A 90 -6.11 7.07 7.86
N GLU A 91 -5.33 7.66 8.74
CA GLU A 91 -3.87 7.65 8.66
C GLU A 91 -3.30 6.28 9.00
N VAL A 92 -3.83 5.65 10.04
CA VAL A 92 -3.51 4.25 10.37
C VAL A 92 -3.82 3.34 9.19
N ASN A 93 -4.96 3.54 8.57
CA ASN A 93 -5.38 2.77 7.41
C ASN A 93 -4.45 2.98 6.21
N ALA A 94 -4.03 4.22 5.97
CA ALA A 94 -3.08 4.56 4.91
C ALA A 94 -1.72 3.86 5.11
N VAL A 95 -1.19 3.89 6.32
CA VAL A 95 0.06 3.22 6.68
C VAL A 95 -0.06 1.71 6.51
N ALA A 96 -1.11 1.11 7.03
CA ALA A 96 -1.35 -0.33 6.92
C ALA A 96 -1.50 -0.77 5.46
N ALA A 97 -2.17 0.03 4.64
CA ALA A 97 -2.33 -0.25 3.21
C ALA A 97 -1.00 -0.28 2.46
N VAL A 98 -0.09 0.65 2.76
CA VAL A 98 1.26 0.67 2.19
C VAL A 98 2.06 -0.56 2.61
N ILE A 99 2.03 -0.90 3.88
CA ILE A 99 2.72 -2.08 4.41
C ILE A 99 2.17 -3.36 3.76
N ASN A 100 0.85 -3.43 3.58
CA ASN A 100 0.24 -4.55 2.87
C ASN A 100 0.68 -4.62 1.41
N ARG A 101 0.67 -3.50 0.71
CA ARG A 101 1.09 -3.43 -0.69
C ARG A 101 2.51 -3.95 -0.88
N ASP A 102 3.42 -3.56 0.01
CA ASP A 102 4.85 -3.79 -0.17
C ASP A 102 5.33 -5.10 0.46
N HIS A 103 4.68 -5.59 1.50
CA HIS A 103 5.19 -6.71 2.29
C HIS A 103 4.22 -7.89 2.43
N TYR A 104 3.02 -7.66 2.96
CA TYR A 104 2.09 -8.77 3.27
C TYR A 104 1.31 -9.25 2.06
N LYS A 105 0.86 -8.35 1.22
CA LYS A 105 0.10 -8.65 -0.02
C LYS A 105 -1.19 -9.45 0.21
N PHE A 106 -1.87 -9.21 1.31
CA PHE A 106 -3.21 -9.73 1.54
C PHE A 106 -4.18 -9.20 0.48
N LYS A 107 -5.13 -10.03 0.09
CA LYS A 107 -6.13 -9.70 -0.92
C LYS A 107 -7.53 -9.54 -0.34
#